data_0713ea4855e6952a9e621e46bf77e3e2
#
_entry.id   0713ea4855e6952a9e621e46bf77e3e2
#
_cell.length_a   1.000
_cell.length_b   1.000
_cell.length_c   1.000
_cell.angle_alpha   90.00
_cell.angle_beta   90.00
_cell.angle_gamma   90.00
#
_symmetry.space_group_name_H-M   'P 1'
#
loop_
_entity.id
_entity.type
_entity.pdbx_description
1 polymer ?
#
loop_
_entity_poly.entity_id
_entity_poly.type
_entity_poly.pdbx_seq_one_letter_code
_entity_poly.pdbx_strand_id
1 'polypeptide(L)'
;MRIGIMLLTGPYQCESSDTVLHVVEAFLRKGHIVEGVFLFMDGVYNMNKYVNPSGERSIVELMDRVGERVPITACSACAQFRGMKKEFSTKNITLGGLGDLVRLMQKCDRFLVFGG
;
A
#
# COMPACT_ATOMS: atom_id res chain seq x y z
N MET A 1 -9.78 -6.58 -15.96
CA MET A 1 -10.50 -6.29 -14.71
C MET A 1 -9.90 -5.09 -14.01
N ARG A 2 -10.71 -4.40 -13.25
CA ARG A 2 -10.27 -3.33 -12.37
C ARG A 2 -10.16 -3.86 -10.95
N ILE A 3 -8.99 -3.76 -10.37
CA ILE A 3 -8.65 -4.41 -9.11
C ILE A 3 -8.20 -3.38 -8.09
N GLY A 4 -8.77 -3.45 -6.89
CA GLY A 4 -8.32 -2.68 -5.75
C GLY A 4 -7.74 -3.60 -4.70
N ILE A 5 -6.79 -3.08 -3.93
CA ILE A 5 -6.11 -3.85 -2.89
C ILE A 5 -6.08 -3.06 -1.60
N MET A 6 -6.34 -3.74 -0.48
CA MET A 6 -6.13 -3.17 0.84
C MET A 6 -5.12 -4.03 1.59
N LEU A 7 -4.11 -3.40 2.16
CA LEU A 7 -3.04 -4.06 2.90
C LEU A 7 -3.11 -3.64 4.36
N LEU A 8 -3.26 -4.61 5.26
CA LEU A 8 -3.49 -4.38 6.68
C LEU A 8 -2.26 -4.52 7.56
N THR A 9 -1.16 -5.07 7.02
CA THR A 9 0.05 -5.34 7.81
C THR A 9 1.25 -4.60 7.24
N GLY A 10 2.20 -4.33 8.12
CA GLY A 10 3.41 -3.59 7.75
C GLY A 10 4.48 -4.48 7.12
N PRO A 11 5.54 -3.84 6.60
CA PRO A 11 6.66 -4.58 6.04
C PRO A 11 7.35 -5.38 7.14
N TYR A 12 7.76 -6.60 6.81
CA TYR A 12 8.48 -7.51 7.71
C TYR A 12 7.65 -8.06 8.88
N GLN A 13 6.36 -7.71 8.96
CA GLN A 13 5.47 -8.29 9.97
C GLN A 13 5.00 -9.69 9.57
N CYS A 14 4.75 -9.86 8.28
CA CYS A 14 4.37 -11.13 7.68
C CYS A 14 4.62 -11.02 6.18
N GLU A 15 4.18 -12.00 5.41
CA GLU A 15 4.41 -12.05 3.97
C GLU A 15 3.53 -11.11 3.16
N SER A 16 2.50 -10.52 3.77
CA SER A 16 1.46 -9.81 3.00
C SER A 16 1.99 -8.63 2.19
N SER A 17 2.91 -7.83 2.73
CA SER A 17 3.48 -6.71 1.97
C SER A 17 4.22 -7.21 0.73
N ASP A 18 5.02 -8.24 0.87
CA ASP A 18 5.74 -8.82 -0.24
C ASP A 18 4.78 -9.44 -1.26
N THR A 19 3.76 -10.14 -0.77
CA THR A 19 2.71 -10.71 -1.62
C THR A 19 2.04 -9.63 -2.46
N VAL A 20 1.68 -8.50 -1.85
CA VAL A 20 1.05 -7.38 -2.58
C VAL A 20 1.96 -6.89 -3.70
N LEU A 21 3.26 -6.75 -3.45
CA LEU A 21 4.21 -6.33 -4.48
C LEU A 21 4.17 -7.27 -5.69
N HIS A 22 4.18 -8.57 -5.44
CA HIS A 22 4.15 -9.58 -6.51
C HIS A 22 2.81 -9.65 -7.22
N VAL A 23 1.71 -9.53 -6.47
CA VAL A 23 0.35 -9.58 -7.01
C VAL A 23 0.10 -8.38 -7.92
N VAL A 24 0.49 -7.18 -7.52
CA VAL A 24 0.35 -5.99 -8.36
C VAL A 24 1.10 -6.18 -9.67
N GLU A 25 2.35 -6.65 -9.59
CA GLU A 25 3.17 -6.87 -10.78
C GLU A 25 2.52 -7.89 -11.72
N ALA A 26 1.99 -8.98 -11.15
CA ALA A 26 1.33 -10.01 -11.94
C ALA A 26 0.06 -9.49 -12.63
N PHE A 27 -0.76 -8.70 -11.93
CA PHE A 27 -1.95 -8.11 -12.52
C PHE A 27 -1.60 -7.17 -13.67
N LEU A 28 -0.59 -6.33 -13.48
CA LEU A 28 -0.17 -5.39 -14.52
C LEU A 28 0.35 -6.14 -15.76
N ARG A 29 1.14 -7.19 -15.56
CA ARG A 29 1.65 -7.99 -16.68
C ARG A 29 0.52 -8.66 -17.47
N LYS A 30 -0.56 -9.02 -16.81
CA LYS A 30 -1.70 -9.66 -17.46
C LYS A 30 -2.70 -8.68 -18.07
N GLY A 31 -2.38 -7.39 -18.01
CA GLY A 31 -3.21 -6.37 -18.63
C GLY A 31 -4.39 -5.90 -17.78
N HIS A 32 -4.44 -6.25 -16.50
CA HIS A 32 -5.46 -5.73 -15.60
C HIS A 32 -5.11 -4.33 -15.13
N ILE A 33 -6.13 -3.57 -14.75
CA ILE A 33 -5.95 -2.25 -14.18
C ILE A 33 -5.97 -2.39 -12.67
N VAL A 34 -4.89 -2.00 -12.00
CA VAL A 34 -4.87 -1.89 -10.54
C VAL A 34 -5.26 -0.45 -10.21
N GLU A 35 -6.50 -0.28 -9.75
CA GLU A 35 -7.07 1.04 -9.47
C GLU A 35 -6.41 1.73 -8.29
N GLY A 36 -5.90 0.95 -7.36
CA GLY A 36 -5.17 1.49 -6.22
C GLY A 36 -4.87 0.46 -5.16
N VAL A 37 -3.97 0.86 -4.26
CA VAL A 37 -3.65 0.12 -3.04
C VAL A 37 -3.94 1.04 -1.87
N PHE A 38 -4.70 0.57 -0.92
CA PHE A 38 -5.01 1.32 0.30
C PHE A 38 -4.29 0.66 1.49
N LEU A 39 -3.45 1.44 2.15
CA LEU A 39 -2.70 0.99 3.33
C LEU A 39 -3.52 1.34 4.56
N PHE A 40 -3.98 0.33 5.28
CA PHE A 40 -4.86 0.48 6.43
C PHE A 40 -4.28 -0.23 7.64
N MET A 41 -4.62 0.21 8.84
CA MET A 41 -4.09 -0.35 10.08
C MET A 41 -2.54 -0.31 10.05
N ASP A 42 -1.87 -1.40 10.37
CA ASP A 42 -0.40 -1.46 10.32
C ASP A 42 0.14 -1.40 8.88
N GLY A 43 -0.74 -1.55 7.88
CA GLY A 43 -0.32 -1.36 6.50
C GLY A 43 0.32 0.00 6.23
N VAL A 44 -0.02 1.02 7.04
CA VAL A 44 0.54 2.36 6.87
C VAL A 44 2.06 2.40 7.11
N TYR A 45 2.63 1.42 7.81
CA TYR A 45 4.08 1.37 7.96
C TYR A 45 4.80 1.18 6.63
N ASN A 46 4.12 0.71 5.59
CA ASN A 46 4.70 0.59 4.25
C ASN A 46 5.03 1.93 3.61
N MET A 47 4.51 3.03 4.15
CA MET A 47 4.85 4.37 3.65
C MET A 47 6.04 4.98 4.39
N ASN A 48 6.45 4.41 5.52
CA ASN A 48 7.46 5.04 6.39
C ASN A 48 8.86 4.85 5.83
N LYS A 49 9.42 5.93 5.29
CA LYS A 49 10.74 5.92 4.66
C LYS A 49 11.88 5.56 5.60
N TYR A 50 11.63 5.60 6.91
CA TYR A 50 12.64 5.25 7.91
C TYR A 50 12.68 3.75 8.21
N VAL A 51 11.73 2.97 7.70
CA VAL A 51 11.75 1.52 7.81
C VAL A 51 12.65 0.99 6.70
N ASN A 52 13.93 0.90 6.98
CA ASN A 52 14.94 0.52 5.98
C ASN A 52 16.03 -0.33 6.66
N PRO A 53 15.72 -1.61 6.95
CA PRO A 53 16.67 -2.47 7.65
C PRO A 53 17.91 -2.75 6.79
N SER A 54 19.06 -2.77 7.45
CA SER A 54 20.31 -3.06 6.81
C SER A 54 20.39 -4.55 6.43
N GLY A 55 20.89 -4.84 5.23
CA GLY A 55 21.08 -6.21 4.78
C GLY A 55 19.82 -6.90 4.29
N GLU A 56 18.69 -6.20 4.27
CA GLU A 56 17.43 -6.75 3.77
C GLU A 56 16.96 -5.99 2.54
N ARG A 57 16.14 -6.66 1.74
CA ARG A 57 15.45 -6.01 0.63
C ARG A 57 14.49 -4.96 1.21
N SER A 58 14.54 -3.75 0.69
CA SER A 58 13.69 -2.67 1.20
C SER A 58 12.28 -2.76 0.63
N ILE A 59 11.35 -3.27 1.44
CA ILE A 59 9.94 -3.37 1.08
C ILE A 59 9.35 -1.97 0.86
N VAL A 60 9.73 -1.00 1.69
CA VAL A 60 9.20 0.36 1.58
C VAL A 60 9.62 1.01 0.25
N GLU A 61 10.87 0.84 -0.17
CA GLU A 61 11.31 1.37 -1.46
C GLU A 61 10.58 0.69 -2.63
N LEU A 62 10.37 -0.62 -2.55
CA LEU A 62 9.65 -1.34 -3.58
C LEU A 62 8.18 -0.91 -3.65
N MET A 63 7.55 -0.68 -2.50
CA MET A 63 6.19 -0.17 -2.44
C MET A 63 6.10 1.23 -3.07
N ASP A 64 7.09 2.08 -2.79
CA ASP A 64 7.13 3.41 -3.37
C ASP A 64 7.25 3.36 -4.90
N ARG A 65 8.02 2.43 -5.44
CA ARG A 65 8.13 2.23 -6.88
C ARG A 65 6.81 1.78 -7.50
N VAL A 66 6.05 0.94 -6.80
CA VAL A 66 4.70 0.58 -7.24
C VAL A 66 3.85 1.85 -7.32
N GLY A 67 4.03 2.78 -6.39
CA GLY A 67 3.34 4.06 -6.38
C GLY A 67 3.59 4.93 -7.60
N GLU A 68 4.64 4.69 -8.36
CA GLU A 68 4.88 5.38 -9.63
C GLU A 68 3.89 4.96 -10.71
N ARG A 69 3.31 3.77 -10.61
CA ARG A 69 2.43 3.19 -11.62
C ARG A 69 1.00 3.00 -11.13
N VAL A 70 0.80 2.86 -9.83
CA VAL A 70 -0.48 2.56 -9.20
C VAL A 70 -0.69 3.54 -8.06
N PRO A 71 -1.86 4.19 -7.95
CA PRO A 71 -2.13 5.07 -6.82
C PRO A 71 -2.07 4.29 -5.50
N ILE A 72 -1.27 4.76 -4.55
CA ILE A 72 -1.19 4.17 -3.21
C ILE A 72 -1.55 5.25 -2.21
N THR A 73 -2.56 4.97 -1.39
CA THR A 73 -3.04 5.88 -0.36
C THR A 73 -2.92 5.21 1.00
N ALA A 74 -2.34 5.90 1.95
CA ALA A 74 -2.24 5.43 3.34
C ALA A 74 -3.27 6.16 4.20
N CYS A 75 -3.93 5.44 5.09
CA CYS A 75 -4.93 6.01 5.99
C CYS A 75 -4.26 6.97 6.98
N SER A 76 -4.62 8.25 6.91
CA SER A 76 -4.03 9.28 7.76
C SER A 76 -4.34 9.07 9.23
N ALA A 77 -5.55 8.62 9.57
CA ALA A 77 -5.91 8.34 10.96
C ALA A 77 -5.06 7.19 11.52
N CYS A 78 -4.89 6.13 10.74
CA CYS A 78 -4.06 4.99 11.15
C CYS A 78 -2.60 5.42 11.38
N ALA A 79 -2.10 6.30 10.52
CA ALA A 79 -0.75 6.85 10.67
C ALA A 79 -0.63 7.68 11.94
N GLN A 80 -1.61 8.54 12.23
CA GLN A 80 -1.62 9.35 13.45
C GLN A 80 -1.62 8.51 14.71
N PHE A 81 -2.43 7.43 14.75
CA PHE A 81 -2.45 6.53 15.91
C PHE A 81 -1.12 5.85 16.13
N ARG A 82 -0.27 5.79 15.13
CA ARG A 82 1.05 5.16 15.19
C ARG A 82 2.20 6.18 15.28
N GLY A 83 1.86 7.45 15.52
CA GLY A 83 2.85 8.51 15.68
C GLY A 83 3.56 8.90 14.40
N MET A 84 3.02 8.52 13.26
CA MET A 84 3.65 8.88 11.98
C MET A 84 3.10 10.20 11.45
N LYS A 85 4.01 11.03 10.98
CA LYS A 85 3.70 12.32 10.39
C LYS A 85 3.79 12.23 8.87
N LYS A 86 3.21 13.21 8.18
CA LYS A 86 3.27 13.31 6.73
C LYS A 86 4.71 13.23 6.20
N GLU A 87 5.65 13.83 6.91
CA GLU A 87 7.07 13.87 6.53
C GLU A 87 7.71 12.47 6.50
N PHE A 88 7.10 11.50 7.15
CA PHE A 88 7.61 10.12 7.18
C PHE A 88 7.32 9.37 5.88
N SER A 89 6.36 9.85 5.10
CA SER A 89 5.91 9.16 3.89
C SER A 89 6.93 9.25 2.77
N THR A 90 7.07 8.16 2.03
CA THR A 90 7.79 8.17 0.77
C THR A 90 7.03 9.05 -0.24
N LYS A 91 7.71 9.46 -1.32
CA LYS A 91 7.16 10.50 -2.20
C LYS A 91 5.96 10.07 -3.04
N ASN A 92 5.84 8.78 -3.34
CA ASN A 92 4.80 8.27 -4.23
C ASN A 92 3.58 7.70 -3.49
N ILE A 93 3.55 7.81 -2.17
CA ILE A 93 2.42 7.37 -1.36
C ILE A 93 1.80 8.59 -0.70
N THR A 94 0.49 8.75 -0.88
CA THR A 94 -0.23 9.89 -0.33
C THR A 94 -1.04 9.49 0.90
N LEU A 95 -1.26 10.43 1.79
CA LEU A 95 -2.15 10.24 2.93
C LEU A 95 -3.57 10.58 2.51
N GLY A 96 -4.52 9.78 2.98
CA GLY A 96 -5.93 9.99 2.69
C GLY A 96 -6.82 9.43 3.78
N GLY A 97 -8.11 9.44 3.54
CA GLY A 97 -9.11 9.01 4.50
C GLY A 97 -9.96 7.86 3.99
N LEU A 98 -10.95 7.47 4.80
CA LEU A 98 -11.86 6.39 4.44
C LEU A 98 -12.71 6.70 3.21
N GLY A 99 -12.93 7.99 2.91
CA GLY A 99 -13.60 8.38 1.67
C GLY A 99 -12.83 7.93 0.43
N ASP A 100 -11.50 7.98 0.50
CA ASP A 100 -10.66 7.49 -0.60
C ASP A 100 -10.79 5.98 -0.76
N LEU A 101 -10.89 5.26 0.35
CA LEU A 101 -11.12 3.81 0.32
C LEU A 101 -12.45 3.47 -0.33
N VAL A 102 -13.51 4.17 0.05
CA VAL A 102 -14.84 3.95 -0.53
C VAL A 102 -14.81 4.21 -2.04
N ARG A 103 -14.19 5.29 -2.47
CA ARG A 103 -14.07 5.62 -3.89
C ARG A 103 -13.30 4.53 -4.64
N LEU A 104 -12.22 4.01 -4.03
CA LEU A 104 -11.46 2.92 -4.62
C LEU A 104 -12.34 1.68 -4.79
N MET A 105 -13.07 1.30 -3.75
CA MET A 105 -13.93 0.12 -3.80
C MET A 105 -15.00 0.24 -4.89
N GLN A 106 -15.53 1.45 -5.09
CA GLN A 106 -16.56 1.69 -6.10
C GLN A 106 -16.03 1.54 -7.54
N LYS A 107 -14.75 1.76 -7.74
CA LYS A 107 -14.12 1.65 -9.09
C LYS A 107 -13.79 0.22 -9.47
N CYS A 108 -13.77 -0.70 -8.52
CA CYS A 108 -13.18 -2.01 -8.72
C CYS A 108 -14.22 -3.07 -9.07
N ASP A 109 -13.83 -4.01 -9.95
CA ASP A 109 -14.57 -5.24 -10.17
C ASP A 109 -14.29 -6.25 -9.06
N ARG A 110 -13.06 -6.22 -8.55
CA ARG A 110 -12.61 -7.09 -7.45
C ARG A 110 -11.81 -6.26 -6.47
N PHE A 111 -12.03 -6.52 -5.20
CA PHE A 111 -11.31 -5.84 -4.13
C PHE A 111 -10.71 -6.90 -3.22
N LEU A 112 -9.39 -6.91 -3.12
CA LEU A 112 -8.63 -7.92 -2.37
C LEU A 112 -8.07 -7.32 -1.09
N VAL A 113 -8.14 -8.08 -0.01
CA VAL A 113 -7.61 -7.65 1.29
C VAL A 113 -6.51 -8.62 1.71
N PHE A 114 -5.35 -8.08 2.04
CA PHE A 114 -4.20 -8.83 2.52
C PHE A 114 -3.85 -8.40 3.93
N GLY A 115 -3.63 -9.37 4.81
CA GLY A 115 -3.25 -9.04 6.18
C GLY A 115 -3.27 -10.26 7.06
N GLY A 116 -2.19 -10.48 7.72
CA GLY A 116 -2.04 -11.54 8.65
C GLY A 116 -1.72 -12.86 8.06
#